data_a6d04cd47c1c05e394087721377de045
#
_entry.id   a6d04cd47c1c05e394087721377de045
#
_cell.length_a   1.000
_cell.length_b   1.000
_cell.length_c   1.000
_cell.angle_alpha   90.00
_cell.angle_beta   90.00
_cell.angle_gamma   90.00
#
_symmetry.space_group_name_H-M   'P 1'
#
loop_
_entity.id
_entity.type
_entity.pdbx_description
1 polymer ?
#
loop_
_entity_poly.entity_id
_entity_poly.type
_entity_poly.pdbx_seq_one_letter_code
_entity_poly.pdbx_strand_id
1 'polypeptide(L)'
;MSADVAVLALHYQNDVLHADGKIRVGLDADSGARQRLLDNAAALLEGARSHALPIVHVRIAFRPDYADLLPNCDIFRNVARIGAVPEGQWGSAFYDGLQPLADSTREFVVKHTRISAFYGTPLEETLRLLGARRLVVAGVATHSVVEGTVRHAADIGFSVMVAEDACASADPAVHAASLASMRLIAQTAPVADAVRWAAAPN
;
A
#
# COMPACT_ATOMS: atom_id res chain seq x y z
N MET A 1 0.55 0.85 26.49
CA MET A 1 0.85 2.11 25.80
C MET A 1 0.43 1.93 24.34
N SER A 2 -0.38 2.81 23.78
CA SER A 2 -0.76 2.73 22.35
C SER A 2 0.52 2.94 21.52
N ALA A 3 0.84 2.02 20.63
CA ALA A 3 1.94 2.21 19.70
C ALA A 3 1.61 3.44 18.84
N ASP A 4 2.55 4.40 18.77
CA ASP A 4 2.40 5.59 17.92
C ASP A 4 2.69 5.30 16.44
N VAL A 5 2.60 4.04 16.06
CA VAL A 5 2.89 3.52 14.71
C VAL A 5 1.65 2.86 14.12
N ALA A 6 1.44 3.06 12.83
CA ALA A 6 0.49 2.29 12.02
C ALA A 6 1.16 1.75 10.74
N VAL A 7 0.67 0.63 10.23
CA VAL A 7 1.11 0.05 8.97
C VAL A 7 0.12 0.40 7.87
N LEU A 8 0.59 0.91 6.74
CA LEU A 8 -0.19 1.14 5.53
C LEU A 8 0.14 0.07 4.49
N ALA A 9 -0.83 -0.77 4.18
CA ALA A 9 -0.74 -1.82 3.17
C ALA A 9 -1.48 -1.36 1.91
N LEU A 10 -0.74 -0.94 0.87
CA LEU A 10 -1.27 -0.23 -0.28
C LEU A 10 -1.45 -1.16 -1.49
N HIS A 11 -2.69 -1.32 -1.95
CA HIS A 11 -3.07 -2.02 -3.19
C HIS A 11 -2.66 -3.49 -3.28
N TYR A 12 -2.65 -4.22 -2.18
CA TYR A 12 -2.50 -5.67 -2.21
C TYR A 12 -3.79 -6.33 -2.69
N GLN A 13 -4.15 -6.06 -3.96
CA GLN A 13 -5.40 -6.42 -4.62
C GLN A 13 -5.17 -7.37 -5.80
N ASN A 14 -6.21 -8.11 -6.19
CA ASN A 14 -6.11 -9.10 -7.26
C ASN A 14 -5.69 -8.51 -8.60
N ASP A 15 -6.31 -7.42 -9.07
CA ASP A 15 -5.92 -6.79 -10.35
C ASP A 15 -4.46 -6.31 -10.36
N VAL A 16 -3.87 -6.09 -9.19
CA VAL A 16 -2.51 -5.57 -9.03
C VAL A 16 -1.49 -6.69 -8.90
N LEU A 17 -1.80 -7.75 -8.14
CA LEU A 17 -0.85 -8.78 -7.76
C LEU A 17 -1.06 -10.13 -8.46
N HIS A 18 -2.31 -10.46 -8.85
CA HIS A 18 -2.60 -11.77 -9.41
C HIS A 18 -2.12 -11.90 -10.86
N ALA A 19 -1.74 -13.12 -11.27
CA ALA A 19 -1.31 -13.39 -12.64
C ALA A 19 -2.39 -13.04 -13.68
N ASP A 20 -3.66 -13.23 -13.34
CA ASP A 20 -4.81 -12.89 -14.19
C ASP A 20 -5.34 -11.46 -13.96
N GLY A 21 -4.67 -10.69 -13.10
CA GLY A 21 -5.04 -9.30 -12.83
C GLY A 21 -4.82 -8.40 -14.03
N LYS A 22 -5.59 -7.34 -14.14
CA LYS A 22 -5.56 -6.44 -15.32
C LYS A 22 -4.42 -5.43 -15.26
N ILE A 23 -4.01 -4.99 -14.07
CA ILE A 23 -2.93 -4.01 -13.87
C ILE A 23 -1.59 -4.74 -13.90
N ARG A 24 -1.48 -5.84 -13.16
CA ARG A 24 -0.28 -6.66 -13.03
C ARG A 24 0.99 -5.80 -13.02
N VAL A 25 1.59 -5.53 -11.94
CA VAL A 25 2.74 -4.61 -11.81
C VAL A 25 3.97 -5.02 -12.66
N GLY A 26 3.71 -5.78 -13.75
CA GLY A 26 4.71 -6.29 -14.68
C GLY A 26 5.54 -7.44 -14.10
N LEU A 27 5.17 -7.96 -12.94
CA LEU A 27 5.79 -9.16 -12.41
C LEU A 27 5.13 -10.37 -13.05
N ASP A 28 5.89 -11.10 -13.84
CA ASP A 28 5.42 -12.33 -14.49
C ASP A 28 4.92 -13.35 -13.45
N ALA A 29 3.90 -14.13 -13.84
CA ALA A 29 3.27 -15.11 -12.96
C ALA A 29 4.27 -16.08 -12.32
N ASP A 30 5.29 -16.47 -13.08
CA ASP A 30 6.32 -17.44 -12.68
C ASP A 30 7.60 -16.77 -12.16
N SER A 31 7.60 -15.44 -11.98
CA SER A 31 8.78 -14.75 -11.51
C SER A 31 8.97 -14.98 -10.01
N GLY A 32 10.16 -15.41 -9.59
CA GLY A 32 10.53 -15.48 -8.17
C GLY A 32 10.44 -14.12 -7.47
N ALA A 33 10.44 -13.01 -8.22
CA ALA A 33 10.24 -11.66 -7.69
C ALA A 33 8.81 -11.44 -7.20
N ARG A 34 7.81 -11.96 -7.95
CA ARG A 34 6.40 -11.87 -7.53
C ARG A 34 6.16 -12.68 -6.24
N GLN A 35 6.68 -13.90 -6.17
CA GLN A 35 6.51 -14.72 -4.95
C GLN A 35 7.17 -14.05 -3.73
N ARG A 36 8.39 -13.53 -3.89
CA ARG A 36 9.06 -12.76 -2.81
C ARG A 36 8.26 -11.55 -2.34
N LEU A 37 7.64 -10.81 -3.26
CA LEU A 37 6.76 -9.69 -2.90
C LEU A 37 5.58 -10.15 -2.05
N LEU A 38 4.90 -11.24 -2.45
CA LEU A 38 3.77 -11.80 -1.71
C LEU A 38 4.20 -12.30 -0.33
N ASP A 39 5.31 -13.02 -0.24
CA ASP A 39 5.86 -13.53 1.02
C ASP A 39 6.23 -12.36 1.97
N ASN A 40 6.87 -11.32 1.45
CA ASN A 40 7.24 -10.15 2.24
C ASN A 40 6.03 -9.32 2.67
N ALA A 41 5.02 -9.18 1.80
CA ALA A 41 3.77 -8.51 2.17
C ALA A 41 3.04 -9.28 3.31
N ALA A 42 2.98 -10.60 3.19
CA ALA A 42 2.41 -11.45 4.25
C ALA A 42 3.23 -11.34 5.57
N ALA A 43 4.56 -11.36 5.48
CA ALA A 43 5.44 -11.21 6.64
C ALA A 43 5.28 -9.83 7.32
N LEU A 44 5.07 -8.76 6.55
CA LEU A 44 4.80 -7.43 7.10
C LEU A 44 3.49 -7.41 7.89
N LEU A 45 2.40 -7.95 7.31
CA LEU A 45 1.09 -8.00 7.98
C LEU A 45 1.14 -8.86 9.24
N GLU A 46 1.78 -10.03 9.18
CA GLU A 46 1.97 -10.91 10.34
C GLU A 46 2.83 -10.25 11.42
N GLY A 47 3.91 -9.58 11.04
CA GLY A 47 4.75 -8.81 11.95
C GLY A 47 3.98 -7.68 12.63
N ALA A 48 3.13 -6.96 11.92
CA ALA A 48 2.26 -5.95 12.50
C ALA A 48 1.24 -6.54 13.49
N ARG A 49 0.62 -7.67 13.13
CA ARG A 49 -0.35 -8.38 13.96
C ARG A 49 0.28 -8.90 15.26
N SER A 50 1.45 -9.51 15.17
CA SER A 50 2.17 -10.06 16.34
C SER A 50 2.56 -8.97 17.36
N HIS A 51 2.78 -7.73 16.91
CA HIS A 51 3.06 -6.58 17.76
C HIS A 51 1.82 -5.73 18.09
N ALA A 52 0.63 -6.22 17.73
CA ALA A 52 -0.64 -5.52 17.92
C ALA A 52 -0.65 -4.09 17.33
N LEU A 53 0.09 -3.85 16.24
CA LEU A 53 0.08 -2.58 15.52
C LEU A 53 -1.19 -2.46 14.68
N PRO A 54 -1.80 -1.27 14.60
CA PRO A 54 -2.91 -1.04 13.68
C PRO A 54 -2.44 -1.12 12.22
N ILE A 55 -3.26 -1.74 11.38
CA ILE A 55 -3.03 -1.86 9.94
C ILE A 55 -4.15 -1.13 9.21
N VAL A 56 -3.80 -0.26 8.29
CA VAL A 56 -4.75 0.33 7.35
C VAL A 56 -4.50 -0.26 5.95
N HIS A 57 -5.43 -1.10 5.53
CA HIS A 57 -5.45 -1.67 4.18
C HIS A 57 -6.06 -0.64 3.23
N VAL A 58 -5.25 -0.12 2.34
CA VAL A 58 -5.69 0.85 1.34
C VAL A 58 -5.94 0.15 0.02
N ARG A 59 -7.15 0.29 -0.52
CA ARG A 59 -7.50 -0.26 -1.82
C ARG A 59 -7.89 0.85 -2.81
N ILE A 60 -7.49 0.70 -4.06
CA ILE A 60 -8.01 1.50 -5.15
C ILE A 60 -9.24 0.80 -5.73
N ALA A 61 -10.34 1.50 -5.85
CA ALA A 61 -11.54 0.96 -6.49
C ALA A 61 -12.38 2.11 -7.04
N PHE A 62 -12.97 1.86 -8.20
CA PHE A 62 -13.86 2.79 -8.88
C PHE A 62 -15.26 2.21 -9.01
N ARG A 63 -16.25 3.04 -9.15
CA ARG A 63 -17.59 2.59 -9.54
C ARG A 63 -17.51 1.74 -10.81
N PRO A 64 -18.39 0.74 -11.00
CA PRO A 64 -18.36 -0.10 -12.20
C PRO A 64 -18.51 0.67 -13.52
N ASP A 65 -19.12 1.86 -13.48
CA ASP A 65 -19.28 2.79 -14.61
C ASP A 65 -18.13 3.82 -14.73
N TYR A 66 -17.15 3.78 -13.81
CA TYR A 66 -16.03 4.74 -13.72
C TYR A 66 -16.45 6.22 -13.60
N ALA A 67 -17.68 6.53 -13.18
CA ALA A 67 -18.16 7.90 -13.04
C ALA A 67 -17.40 8.69 -11.94
N ASP A 68 -16.73 8.01 -11.01
CA ASP A 68 -15.89 8.59 -9.96
C ASP A 68 -14.39 8.64 -10.32
N LEU A 69 -14.03 8.25 -11.55
CA LEU A 69 -12.66 8.29 -12.04
C LEU A 69 -12.42 9.58 -12.83
N LEU A 70 -11.48 10.41 -12.37
CA LEU A 70 -11.04 11.60 -13.10
C LEU A 70 -9.88 11.23 -14.05
N PRO A 71 -10.06 11.21 -15.39
CA PRO A 71 -9.10 10.70 -16.37
C PRO A 71 -8.05 11.75 -16.79
N ASN A 72 -7.51 12.51 -15.84
CA ASN A 72 -6.62 13.64 -16.08
C ASN A 72 -5.16 13.22 -16.38
N CYS A 73 -4.80 11.96 -16.18
CA CYS A 73 -3.47 11.44 -16.46
C CYS A 73 -3.54 10.00 -17.00
N ASP A 74 -2.43 9.51 -17.56
CA ASP A 74 -2.39 8.23 -18.29
C ASP A 74 -2.75 7.03 -17.44
N ILE A 75 -2.31 6.99 -16.18
CA ILE A 75 -2.63 5.87 -15.29
C ILE A 75 -4.14 5.70 -15.14
N PHE A 76 -4.90 6.79 -14.93
CA PHE A 76 -6.35 6.71 -14.75
C PHE A 76 -7.07 6.44 -16.08
N ARG A 77 -6.63 7.05 -17.19
CA ARG A 77 -7.16 6.70 -18.53
C ARG A 77 -6.99 5.23 -18.83
N ASN A 78 -5.81 4.67 -18.50
CA ASN A 78 -5.54 3.26 -18.74
C ASN A 78 -6.40 2.36 -17.85
N VAL A 79 -6.56 2.67 -16.57
CA VAL A 79 -7.42 1.91 -15.63
C VAL A 79 -8.84 1.79 -16.17
N ALA A 80 -9.44 2.90 -16.61
CA ALA A 80 -10.78 2.89 -17.22
C ALA A 80 -10.82 2.08 -18.51
N ARG A 81 -9.82 2.26 -19.40
CA ARG A 81 -9.73 1.58 -20.69
C ARG A 81 -9.66 0.06 -20.56
N ILE A 82 -8.91 -0.45 -19.58
CA ILE A 82 -8.78 -1.90 -19.35
C ILE A 82 -9.84 -2.45 -18.41
N GLY A 83 -10.69 -1.60 -17.84
CA GLY A 83 -11.74 -1.99 -16.92
C GLY A 83 -11.22 -2.58 -15.61
N ALA A 84 -10.12 -2.02 -15.06
CA ALA A 84 -9.50 -2.53 -13.85
C ALA A 84 -10.15 -1.99 -12.57
N VAL A 85 -10.04 -2.75 -11.50
CA VAL A 85 -10.46 -2.44 -10.11
C VAL A 85 -11.88 -1.87 -9.97
N PRO A 86 -12.91 -2.41 -10.69
CA PRO A 86 -14.28 -1.99 -10.46
C PRO A 86 -14.75 -2.49 -9.08
N GLU A 87 -15.37 -1.60 -8.30
CA GLU A 87 -15.81 -1.89 -6.95
C GLU A 87 -16.78 -3.07 -6.90
N GLY A 88 -16.59 -3.95 -5.90
CA GLY A 88 -17.42 -5.15 -5.72
C GLY A 88 -17.06 -6.32 -6.63
N GLN A 89 -16.09 -6.17 -7.52
CA GLN A 89 -15.62 -7.26 -8.38
C GLN A 89 -14.30 -7.85 -7.90
N TRP A 90 -13.97 -9.04 -8.41
CA TRP A 90 -12.77 -9.79 -8.03
C TRP A 90 -11.47 -8.96 -8.13
N GLY A 91 -11.29 -8.16 -9.18
CA GLY A 91 -10.09 -7.37 -9.40
C GLY A 91 -9.84 -6.32 -8.30
N SER A 92 -10.90 -5.76 -7.72
CA SER A 92 -10.83 -4.79 -6.62
C SER A 92 -10.76 -5.43 -5.23
N ALA A 93 -10.95 -6.75 -5.11
CA ALA A 93 -10.79 -7.46 -3.85
C ALA A 93 -9.32 -7.57 -3.45
N PHE A 94 -9.06 -7.70 -2.16
CA PHE A 94 -7.71 -7.98 -1.66
C PHE A 94 -7.24 -9.34 -2.16
N TYR A 95 -5.93 -9.46 -2.36
CA TYR A 95 -5.28 -10.72 -2.73
C TYR A 95 -5.41 -11.70 -1.55
N ASP A 96 -5.68 -12.97 -1.87
CA ASP A 96 -5.85 -14.02 -0.85
C ASP A 96 -4.61 -14.14 0.05
N GLY A 97 -4.84 -14.19 1.36
CA GLY A 97 -3.80 -14.13 2.39
C GLY A 97 -3.33 -12.72 2.78
N LEU A 98 -3.69 -11.66 2.02
CA LEU A 98 -3.31 -10.28 2.32
C LEU A 98 -4.49 -9.37 2.70
N GLN A 99 -5.68 -9.95 2.84
CA GLN A 99 -6.88 -9.23 3.25
C GLN A 99 -6.85 -8.88 4.75
N PRO A 100 -7.61 -7.86 5.16
CA PRO A 100 -7.83 -7.59 6.57
C PRO A 100 -8.50 -8.79 7.27
N LEU A 101 -8.20 -9.00 8.55
CA LEU A 101 -8.87 -10.00 9.37
C LEU A 101 -10.29 -9.53 9.72
N ALA A 102 -11.29 -10.37 9.48
CA ALA A 102 -12.70 -10.00 9.60
C ALA A 102 -13.10 -9.50 11.01
N ASP A 103 -12.53 -10.10 12.05
CA ASP A 103 -12.86 -9.79 13.45
C ASP A 103 -11.82 -8.89 14.13
N SER A 104 -10.89 -8.30 13.36
CA SER A 104 -9.86 -7.43 13.91
C SER A 104 -10.40 -6.06 14.25
N THR A 105 -10.20 -5.61 15.49
CA THR A 105 -10.47 -4.24 15.91
C THR A 105 -9.30 -3.29 15.63
N ARG A 106 -8.23 -3.78 15.00
CA ARG A 106 -7.02 -3.03 14.69
C ARG A 106 -6.72 -2.93 13.20
N GLU A 107 -7.58 -3.53 12.35
CA GLU A 107 -7.42 -3.45 10.90
C GLU A 107 -8.55 -2.64 10.28
N PHE A 108 -8.18 -1.69 9.44
CA PHE A 108 -9.08 -0.71 8.84
C PHE A 108 -8.96 -0.80 7.32
N VAL A 109 -10.03 -0.45 6.62
CA VAL A 109 -10.02 -0.39 5.15
C VAL A 109 -10.30 1.02 4.71
N VAL A 110 -9.43 1.56 3.87
CA VAL A 110 -9.63 2.86 3.21
C VAL A 110 -9.69 2.65 1.70
N LYS A 111 -10.76 3.13 1.06
CA LYS A 111 -10.87 3.21 -0.40
C LYS A 111 -10.41 4.57 -0.88
N HIS A 112 -9.61 4.59 -1.95
CA HIS A 112 -9.26 5.83 -2.63
C HIS A 112 -9.39 5.70 -4.16
N THR A 113 -9.33 6.84 -4.85
CA THR A 113 -9.48 6.94 -6.31
C THR A 113 -8.36 7.79 -6.94
N ARG A 114 -7.33 8.17 -6.16
CA ARG A 114 -6.24 9.06 -6.61
C ARG A 114 -4.88 8.40 -6.39
N ILE A 115 -3.78 9.11 -6.62
CA ILE A 115 -2.43 8.56 -6.45
C ILE A 115 -2.09 8.42 -4.97
N SER A 116 -2.18 9.50 -4.20
CA SER A 116 -1.96 9.43 -2.75
C SER A 116 -3.17 8.83 -2.03
N ALA A 117 -2.92 7.92 -1.11
CA ALA A 117 -3.94 7.32 -0.25
C ALA A 117 -4.65 8.33 0.67
N PHE A 118 -4.04 9.48 0.91
CA PHE A 118 -4.61 10.54 1.75
C PHE A 118 -5.62 11.43 1.01
N TYR A 119 -5.44 11.62 -0.31
CA TYR A 119 -6.22 12.61 -1.03
C TYR A 119 -7.70 12.21 -1.14
N GLY A 120 -8.56 12.99 -0.50
CA GLY A 120 -10.02 12.79 -0.54
C GLY A 120 -10.50 11.54 0.22
N THR A 121 -9.74 11.10 1.23
CA THR A 121 -10.07 9.91 2.05
C THR A 121 -10.03 10.24 3.54
N PRO A 122 -10.63 9.41 4.39
CA PRO A 122 -10.53 9.55 5.84
C PRO A 122 -9.20 9.03 6.42
N LEU A 123 -8.17 8.75 5.60
CA LEU A 123 -6.94 8.11 6.07
C LEU A 123 -6.23 8.93 7.16
N GLU A 124 -6.07 10.23 6.96
CA GLU A 124 -5.40 11.08 7.95
C GLU A 124 -6.17 11.09 9.27
N GLU A 125 -7.48 11.29 9.23
CA GLU A 125 -8.33 11.26 10.41
C GLU A 125 -8.22 9.91 11.15
N THR A 126 -8.28 8.79 10.41
CA THR A 126 -8.12 7.45 10.96
C THR A 126 -6.78 7.32 11.70
N LEU A 127 -5.68 7.74 11.08
CA LEU A 127 -4.35 7.66 11.68
C LEU A 127 -4.21 8.55 12.92
N ARG A 128 -4.80 9.75 12.90
CA ARG A 128 -4.82 10.66 14.08
C ARG A 128 -5.62 10.07 15.23
N LEU A 129 -6.78 9.47 14.97
CA LEU A 129 -7.60 8.76 15.97
C LEU A 129 -6.85 7.58 16.58
N LEU A 130 -6.03 6.87 15.79
CA LEU A 130 -5.16 5.79 16.28
C LEU A 130 -3.96 6.30 17.07
N GLY A 131 -3.72 7.59 17.11
CA GLY A 131 -2.56 8.19 17.78
C GLY A 131 -1.25 8.01 17.01
N ALA A 132 -1.30 7.60 15.75
CA ALA A 132 -0.12 7.35 14.94
C ALA A 132 0.64 8.66 14.67
N ARG A 133 1.96 8.58 14.80
CA ARG A 133 2.95 9.61 14.43
C ARG A 133 3.99 9.05 13.48
N ARG A 134 4.14 7.74 13.47
CA ARG A 134 5.07 6.98 12.64
C ARG A 134 4.28 6.02 11.75
N LEU A 135 4.71 5.85 10.52
CA LEU A 135 4.06 4.96 9.57
C LEU A 135 5.07 3.98 8.98
N VAL A 136 4.71 2.70 8.91
CA VAL A 136 5.36 1.76 8.00
C VAL A 136 4.50 1.69 6.75
N VAL A 137 5.08 1.98 5.59
CA VAL A 137 4.38 2.03 4.31
C VAL A 137 4.94 0.96 3.38
N ALA A 138 4.06 0.15 2.81
CA ALA A 138 4.40 -0.81 1.77
C ALA A 138 3.28 -0.96 0.75
N GLY A 139 3.59 -1.46 -0.43
CA GLY A 139 2.57 -1.70 -1.45
C GLY A 139 3.05 -1.56 -2.88
N VAL A 140 2.09 -1.49 -3.78
CA VAL A 140 2.32 -1.60 -5.21
C VAL A 140 1.46 -0.59 -5.99
N ALA A 141 2.01 0.28 -6.86
CA ALA A 141 3.41 0.31 -7.29
C ALA A 141 4.25 1.33 -6.47
N THR A 142 5.52 1.02 -6.31
CA THR A 142 6.48 1.84 -5.55
C THR A 142 6.49 3.29 -6.02
N HIS A 143 6.66 3.52 -7.33
CA HIS A 143 6.78 4.85 -7.96
C HIS A 143 5.44 5.61 -8.11
N SER A 144 4.33 5.02 -7.69
CA SER A 144 3.00 5.62 -7.80
C SER A 144 2.38 5.79 -6.41
N VAL A 145 1.52 4.83 -5.98
CA VAL A 145 0.81 4.98 -4.71
C VAL A 145 1.73 5.05 -3.51
N VAL A 146 2.82 4.26 -3.48
CA VAL A 146 3.74 4.26 -2.33
C VAL A 146 4.43 5.62 -2.24
N GLU A 147 5.15 6.05 -3.28
CA GLU A 147 5.85 7.33 -3.28
C GLU A 147 4.90 8.52 -3.08
N GLY A 148 3.75 8.53 -3.77
CA GLY A 148 2.75 9.58 -3.61
C GLY A 148 2.18 9.68 -2.19
N THR A 149 2.01 8.53 -1.51
CA THR A 149 1.52 8.48 -0.13
C THR A 149 2.62 8.87 0.87
N VAL A 150 3.86 8.42 0.65
CA VAL A 150 5.02 8.79 1.49
C VAL A 150 5.27 10.29 1.47
N ARG A 151 5.24 10.93 0.29
CA ARG A 151 5.39 12.38 0.15
C ARG A 151 4.30 13.13 0.91
N HIS A 152 3.06 12.74 0.72
CA HIS A 152 1.93 13.35 1.43
C HIS A 152 2.03 13.14 2.95
N ALA A 153 2.39 11.94 3.41
CA ALA A 153 2.59 11.64 4.83
C ALA A 153 3.66 12.55 5.45
N ALA A 154 4.78 12.75 4.76
CA ALA A 154 5.86 13.63 5.21
C ALA A 154 5.38 15.09 5.30
N ASP A 155 4.65 15.60 4.29
CA ASP A 155 4.11 16.96 4.25
C ASP A 155 3.17 17.26 5.42
N ILE A 156 2.38 16.26 5.87
CA ILE A 156 1.46 16.40 7.00
C ILE A 156 2.04 15.92 8.34
N GLY A 157 3.37 15.67 8.39
CA GLY A 157 4.14 15.55 9.63
C GLY A 157 4.26 14.13 10.20
N PHE A 158 4.06 13.07 9.40
CA PHE A 158 4.39 11.70 9.81
C PHE A 158 5.86 11.38 9.57
N SER A 159 6.49 10.63 10.50
CA SER A 159 7.74 9.94 10.25
C SER A 159 7.47 8.63 9.52
N VAL A 160 8.16 8.39 8.40
CA VAL A 160 7.84 7.25 7.53
C VAL A 160 9.02 6.30 7.38
N MET A 161 8.74 5.01 7.51
CA MET A 161 9.58 3.88 7.11
C MET A 161 8.90 3.17 5.93
N VAL A 162 9.61 2.99 4.82
CA VAL A 162 9.15 2.18 3.69
C VAL A 162 9.71 0.76 3.84
N ALA A 163 8.85 -0.24 3.91
CA ALA A 163 9.24 -1.65 3.87
C ALA A 163 9.51 -2.02 2.39
N GLU A 164 10.76 -1.80 1.96
CA GLU A 164 11.15 -1.71 0.55
C GLU A 164 10.95 -3.01 -0.23
N ASP A 165 11.14 -4.16 0.41
CA ASP A 165 11.00 -5.50 -0.20
C ASP A 165 9.53 -6.01 -0.20
N ALA A 166 8.62 -5.29 0.48
CA ALA A 166 7.18 -5.45 0.33
C ALA A 166 6.57 -4.42 -0.65
N CYS A 167 7.43 -3.75 -1.45
CA CYS A 167 7.06 -2.86 -2.54
C CYS A 167 7.55 -3.40 -3.88
N ALA A 168 6.88 -3.06 -4.96
CA ALA A 168 7.32 -3.41 -6.31
C ALA A 168 6.91 -2.38 -7.36
N SER A 169 7.64 -2.36 -8.45
CA SER A 169 7.28 -1.73 -9.73
C SER A 169 7.54 -2.71 -10.86
N ALA A 170 6.90 -2.51 -12.00
CA ALA A 170 7.11 -3.34 -13.20
C ALA A 170 8.59 -3.33 -13.65
N ASP A 171 9.20 -2.15 -13.61
CA ASP A 171 10.61 -1.95 -13.93
C ASP A 171 11.42 -1.84 -12.63
N PRO A 172 12.41 -2.73 -12.40
CA PRO A 172 13.29 -2.66 -11.24
C PRO A 172 14.09 -1.36 -11.13
N ALA A 173 14.45 -0.74 -12.25
CA ALA A 173 15.16 0.54 -12.24
C ALA A 173 14.26 1.67 -11.73
N VAL A 174 12.99 1.66 -12.12
CA VAL A 174 11.99 2.62 -11.62
C VAL A 174 11.73 2.39 -10.12
N HIS A 175 11.66 1.13 -9.67
CA HIS A 175 11.56 0.81 -8.23
C HIS A 175 12.74 1.38 -7.45
N ALA A 176 13.98 1.10 -7.89
CA ALA A 176 15.20 1.58 -7.23
C ALA A 176 15.28 3.12 -7.21
N ALA A 177 14.94 3.78 -8.32
CA ALA A 177 14.93 5.24 -8.39
C ALA A 177 13.91 5.88 -7.45
N SER A 178 12.71 5.29 -7.35
CA SER A 178 11.66 5.75 -6.44
C SER A 178 12.10 5.59 -4.96
N LEU A 179 12.70 4.46 -4.59
CA LEU A 179 13.26 4.28 -3.25
C LEU A 179 14.36 5.31 -2.95
N ALA A 180 15.28 5.53 -3.90
CA ALA A 180 16.34 6.54 -3.76
C ALA A 180 15.76 7.94 -3.56
N SER A 181 14.70 8.30 -4.30
CA SER A 181 13.98 9.57 -4.15
C SER A 181 13.33 9.71 -2.77
N MET A 182 12.67 8.64 -2.29
CA MET A 182 12.00 8.65 -0.99
C MET A 182 12.97 8.73 0.20
N ARG A 183 14.22 8.25 0.07
CA ARG A 183 15.24 8.33 1.14
C ARG A 183 15.57 9.76 1.58
N LEU A 184 15.20 10.76 0.83
CA LEU A 184 15.32 12.16 1.23
C LEU A 184 14.34 12.55 2.37
N ILE A 185 13.19 11.88 2.43
CA ILE A 185 12.04 12.27 3.29
C ILE A 185 11.52 11.09 4.15
N ALA A 186 12.03 9.90 3.95
CA ALA A 186 11.64 8.66 4.65
C ALA A 186 12.85 7.76 4.84
N GLN A 187 12.76 6.83 5.78
CA GLN A 187 13.69 5.70 5.85
C GLN A 187 13.20 4.58 4.95
N THR A 188 14.11 3.73 4.45
CA THR A 188 13.77 2.52 3.72
C THR A 188 14.54 1.34 4.31
N ALA A 189 13.88 0.20 4.48
CA ALA A 189 14.49 -1.01 5.02
C ALA A 189 13.68 -2.25 4.58
N PRO A 190 14.28 -3.44 4.63
CA PRO A 190 13.54 -4.70 4.51
C PRO A 190 12.45 -4.83 5.59
N VAL A 191 11.42 -5.65 5.31
CA VAL A 191 10.29 -5.89 6.21
C VAL A 191 10.72 -6.20 7.65
N ALA A 192 11.72 -7.09 7.81
CA ALA A 192 12.19 -7.48 9.14
C ALA A 192 12.69 -6.30 9.98
N ASP A 193 13.38 -5.33 9.35
CA ASP A 193 13.87 -4.13 10.00
C ASP A 193 12.76 -3.10 10.19
N ALA A 194 11.88 -2.96 9.22
CA ALA A 194 10.72 -2.08 9.32
C ALA A 194 9.79 -2.48 10.48
N VAL A 195 9.55 -3.78 10.66
CA VAL A 195 8.78 -4.31 11.81
C VAL A 195 9.49 -4.04 13.13
N ARG A 196 10.81 -4.26 13.20
CA ARG A 196 11.60 -3.93 14.41
C ARG A 196 11.56 -2.44 14.75
N TRP A 197 11.70 -1.58 13.74
CA TRP A 197 11.56 -0.13 13.92
C TRP A 197 10.17 0.26 14.43
N ALA A 198 9.12 -0.38 13.93
CA ALA A 198 7.76 -0.13 14.37
C ALA A 198 7.49 -0.58 15.81
N ALA A 199 8.08 -1.69 16.23
CA ALA A 199 7.93 -2.25 17.56
C ALA A 199 8.78 -1.52 18.62
N ALA A 200 9.80 -0.77 18.21
CA ALA A 200 10.67 -0.05 19.12
C ALA A 200 9.91 1.11 19.81
N PRO A 201 10.07 1.29 21.14
CA PRO A 201 9.56 2.48 21.80
C PRO A 201 10.23 3.75 21.25
N ASN A 202 9.49 4.84 21.27
CA ASN A 202 9.99 6.16 20.87
C ASN A 202 10.90 6.75 21.96
#